data_fad65e30d7101a9b2ad1458196f2c71a
#
_entry.id   fad65e30d7101a9b2ad1458196f2c71a
#
_cell.length_a   1.000
_cell.length_b   1.000
_cell.length_c   1.000
_cell.angle_alpha   90.00
_cell.angle_beta   90.00
_cell.angle_gamma   90.00
#
_symmetry.space_group_name_H-M   'P 1'
#
loop_
_entity.id
_entity.type
_entity.pdbx_description
1 polymer ?
#
loop_
_entity_poly.entity_id
_entity_poly.type
_entity_poly.pdbx_seq_one_letter_code
_entity_poly.pdbx_strand_id
1 'polypeptide(L)'
;MPHNMKPHFTALGAAYQLHYYLWFKTHYLEPLLASAERQQLAKEVILDTCNRHDYSLLESDFDSTHLRLLISLQPKHSVSHAVKLLKGNLEYQFRKAFDSEKLLGRGYFARTAGRVDLDRARNYVANQITHYGYQGEWTKPLEFRNSAFRSPAFSFAHYSTILNYHLVFATQERIPIFDEVIGPKLFDYVIAVGKKHQFAVDRISLLPDHMHMIIEGTPSVSVEEYVLAIMNNTQHWMTKRYDGVLKQTGAWDVWQPSYYAGTVGEFTSAQVAKFFAKK
;
A
#
# COMPACT_ATOMS: atom_id res chain seq x y z
N MET A 1 17.44 12.81 5.17
CA MET A 1 17.57 13.36 6.54
C MET A 1 19.05 13.38 6.89
N PRO A 2 19.55 14.39 7.60
CA PRO A 2 20.84 14.27 8.29
C PRO A 2 20.76 13.05 9.23
N HIS A 3 21.82 12.27 9.33
CA HIS A 3 21.88 10.94 9.96
C HIS A 3 21.51 10.86 11.46
N ASN A 4 21.02 11.96 12.11
CA ASN A 4 20.86 12.02 13.56
C ASN A 4 19.60 12.74 14.07
N MET A 5 18.57 12.93 13.25
CA MET A 5 17.31 13.52 13.76
C MET A 5 16.37 12.42 14.23
N LYS A 6 15.91 12.52 15.48
CA LYS A 6 14.78 11.69 15.95
C LYS A 6 13.55 11.96 15.08
N PRO A 7 12.83 10.93 14.63
CA PRO A 7 11.59 11.13 13.89
C PRO A 7 10.57 11.86 14.75
N HIS A 8 9.82 12.78 14.16
CA HIS A 8 8.78 13.52 14.86
C HIS A 8 7.58 12.61 15.17
N PHE A 9 7.14 11.84 14.17
CA PHE A 9 6.13 10.82 14.33
C PHE A 9 6.78 9.43 14.44
N THR A 10 6.43 8.67 15.46
CA THR A 10 6.90 7.29 15.70
C THR A 10 5.76 6.28 15.74
N ALA A 11 4.54 6.74 16.03
CA ALA A 11 3.31 5.97 16.01
C ALA A 11 2.17 6.86 15.52
N LEU A 12 1.26 6.30 14.73
CA LEU A 12 0.16 7.02 14.09
C LEU A 12 -1.15 6.25 14.26
N GLY A 13 -2.25 6.97 14.43
CA GLY A 13 -3.58 6.43 14.23
C GLY A 13 -3.79 6.09 12.76
N ALA A 14 -4.34 4.92 12.44
CA ALA A 14 -4.58 4.50 11.08
C ALA A 14 -6.03 4.07 10.86
N ALA A 15 -6.70 4.68 9.87
CA ALA A 15 -7.87 4.11 9.22
C ALA A 15 -7.39 3.46 7.91
N TYR A 16 -7.67 2.17 7.71
CA TYR A 16 -7.11 1.48 6.56
C TYR A 16 -8.00 0.40 5.97
N GLN A 17 -7.78 0.12 4.68
CA GLN A 17 -8.34 -1.00 3.94
C GLN A 17 -7.29 -1.53 2.97
N LEU A 18 -6.50 -2.50 3.41
CA LEU A 18 -5.34 -2.99 2.70
C LEU A 18 -5.52 -4.46 2.31
N HIS A 19 -5.90 -4.70 1.05
CA HIS A 19 -6.16 -6.02 0.51
C HIS A 19 -5.20 -6.36 -0.61
N TYR A 20 -4.77 -7.63 -0.66
CA TYR A 20 -3.76 -8.08 -1.60
C TYR A 20 -4.14 -9.44 -2.20
N TYR A 21 -4.01 -9.54 -3.53
CA TYR A 21 -3.94 -10.82 -4.22
C TYR A 21 -2.51 -11.32 -4.17
N LEU A 22 -2.34 -12.55 -3.68
CA LEU A 22 -1.09 -13.28 -3.71
C LEU A 22 -1.27 -14.55 -4.54
N TRP A 23 -0.27 -14.84 -5.36
CA TRP A 23 -0.28 -16.01 -6.20
C TRP A 23 1.07 -16.73 -6.10
N PHE A 24 1.04 -17.98 -5.68
CA PHE A 24 2.18 -18.87 -5.59
C PHE A 24 1.99 -20.05 -6.55
N LYS A 25 3.09 -20.52 -7.14
CA LYS A 25 3.11 -21.75 -7.94
C LYS A 25 3.90 -22.81 -7.21
N THR A 26 3.55 -24.07 -7.44
CA THR A 26 4.31 -25.23 -6.95
C THR A 26 5.70 -25.26 -7.60
N HIS A 27 6.60 -26.01 -6.99
CA HIS A 27 7.95 -26.22 -7.52
C HIS A 27 7.88 -26.88 -8.89
N TYR A 28 8.51 -26.27 -9.90
CA TYR A 28 8.48 -26.68 -11.31
C TYR A 28 7.09 -26.90 -11.93
N LEU A 29 6.03 -26.33 -11.34
CA LEU A 29 4.63 -26.58 -11.73
C LEU A 29 4.23 -28.06 -11.62
N GLU A 30 4.89 -28.81 -10.77
CA GLU A 30 4.47 -30.20 -10.46
C GLU A 30 3.12 -30.18 -9.74
N PRO A 31 2.23 -31.17 -9.96
CA PRO A 31 0.89 -31.19 -9.39
C PRO A 31 0.88 -31.57 -7.90
N LEU A 32 1.69 -30.85 -7.10
CA LEU A 32 1.90 -31.15 -5.68
C LEU A 32 0.67 -30.87 -4.80
N LEU A 33 -0.34 -30.19 -5.32
CA LEU A 33 -1.61 -29.91 -4.67
C LEU A 33 -2.78 -30.65 -5.33
N ALA A 34 -2.54 -31.76 -6.02
CA ALA A 34 -3.60 -32.47 -6.73
C ALA A 34 -4.58 -33.20 -5.79
N SER A 35 -4.17 -33.61 -4.59
CA SER A 35 -5.05 -34.31 -3.65
C SER A 35 -5.81 -33.34 -2.74
N ALA A 36 -7.06 -33.70 -2.38
CA ALA A 36 -7.87 -32.92 -1.45
C ALA A 36 -7.19 -32.77 -0.07
N GLU A 37 -6.49 -33.81 0.39
CA GLU A 37 -5.74 -33.78 1.65
C GLU A 37 -4.66 -32.70 1.66
N ARG A 38 -3.87 -32.60 0.57
CA ARG A 38 -2.82 -31.57 0.42
C ARG A 38 -3.40 -30.16 0.34
N GLN A 39 -4.51 -29.98 -0.38
CA GLN A 39 -5.21 -28.71 -0.43
C GLN A 39 -5.77 -28.31 0.93
N GLN A 40 -6.33 -29.26 1.67
CA GLN A 40 -6.86 -29.03 3.02
C GLN A 40 -5.74 -28.61 3.98
N LEU A 41 -4.61 -29.34 4.00
CA LEU A 41 -3.45 -28.95 4.80
C LEU A 41 -2.94 -27.55 4.43
N ALA A 42 -2.86 -27.24 3.13
CA ALA A 42 -2.44 -25.89 2.68
C ALA A 42 -3.35 -24.80 3.23
N LYS A 43 -4.67 -25.02 3.18
CA LYS A 43 -5.68 -24.08 3.69
C LYS A 43 -5.55 -23.89 5.21
N GLU A 44 -5.39 -24.96 5.96
CA GLU A 44 -5.22 -24.92 7.41
C GLU A 44 -3.95 -24.16 7.82
N VAL A 45 -2.82 -24.43 7.15
CA VAL A 45 -1.55 -23.75 7.41
C VAL A 45 -1.62 -22.27 7.08
N ILE A 46 -2.28 -21.89 5.99
CA ILE A 46 -2.46 -20.48 5.62
C ILE A 46 -3.33 -19.78 6.66
N LEU A 47 -4.46 -20.38 7.05
CA LEU A 47 -5.37 -19.80 8.04
C LEU A 47 -4.68 -19.63 9.40
N ASP A 48 -3.96 -20.67 9.88
CA ASP A 48 -3.18 -20.59 11.12
C ASP A 48 -2.10 -19.51 11.05
N THR A 49 -1.39 -19.40 9.92
CA THR A 49 -0.39 -18.34 9.72
C THR A 49 -1.03 -16.96 9.75
N CYS A 50 -2.16 -16.77 9.09
CA CYS A 50 -2.90 -15.51 9.10
C CYS A 50 -3.32 -15.13 10.52
N ASN A 51 -3.91 -16.07 11.26
CA ASN A 51 -4.38 -15.83 12.63
C ASN A 51 -3.22 -15.45 13.58
N ARG A 52 -2.07 -16.10 13.48
CA ARG A 52 -0.90 -15.82 14.31
C ARG A 52 -0.24 -14.46 14.05
N HIS A 53 -0.46 -13.88 12.88
CA HIS A 53 0.18 -12.64 12.47
C HIS A 53 -0.80 -11.49 12.24
N ASP A 54 -2.05 -11.61 12.71
CA ASP A 54 -3.11 -10.61 12.56
C ASP A 54 -3.40 -10.27 11.08
N TYR A 55 -3.30 -11.25 10.18
CA TYR A 55 -3.76 -11.13 8.81
C TYR A 55 -5.18 -11.69 8.71
N SER A 56 -5.98 -11.18 7.78
CA SER A 56 -7.29 -11.74 7.48
C SER A 56 -7.24 -12.46 6.14
N LEU A 57 -7.47 -13.78 6.12
CA LEU A 57 -7.69 -14.53 4.89
C LEU A 57 -9.14 -14.28 4.43
N LEU A 58 -9.31 -13.57 3.32
CA LEU A 58 -10.62 -13.22 2.77
C LEU A 58 -11.13 -14.32 1.82
N GLU A 59 -10.26 -14.77 0.91
CA GLU A 59 -10.55 -15.85 -0.04
C GLU A 59 -9.29 -16.67 -0.31
N SER A 60 -9.48 -17.93 -0.66
CA SER A 60 -8.41 -18.83 -1.11
C SER A 60 -8.91 -19.79 -2.16
N ASP A 61 -8.08 -20.05 -3.16
CA ASP A 61 -8.33 -21.02 -4.21
C ASP A 61 -7.06 -21.82 -4.49
N PHE A 62 -7.22 -23.11 -4.74
CA PHE A 62 -6.13 -24.04 -4.98
C PHE A 62 -6.45 -24.89 -6.21
N ASP A 63 -5.53 -24.95 -7.15
CA ASP A 63 -5.50 -26.01 -8.15
C ASP A 63 -4.29 -26.93 -7.90
N SER A 64 -4.05 -27.89 -8.78
CA SER A 64 -2.96 -28.86 -8.59
C SER A 64 -1.56 -28.23 -8.54
N THR A 65 -1.40 -27.03 -9.09
CA THR A 65 -0.10 -26.37 -9.32
C THR A 65 0.00 -24.95 -8.75
N HIS A 66 -1.12 -24.38 -8.27
CA HIS A 66 -1.15 -22.98 -7.81
C HIS A 66 -1.96 -22.80 -6.53
N LEU A 67 -1.55 -21.78 -5.77
CA LEU A 67 -2.28 -21.24 -4.64
C LEU A 67 -2.56 -19.78 -4.92
N ARG A 68 -3.82 -19.38 -4.78
CA ARG A 68 -4.29 -17.98 -4.96
C ARG A 68 -4.98 -17.53 -3.68
N LEU A 69 -4.54 -16.43 -3.14
CA LEU A 69 -5.03 -15.90 -1.86
C LEU A 69 -5.48 -14.46 -2.03
N LEU A 70 -6.57 -14.10 -1.38
CA LEU A 70 -6.94 -12.72 -1.11
C LEU A 70 -6.81 -12.51 0.39
N ILE A 71 -5.88 -11.63 0.81
CA ILE A 71 -5.60 -11.35 2.22
C ILE A 71 -5.71 -9.87 2.54
N SER A 72 -6.01 -9.55 3.79
CA SER A 72 -5.89 -8.22 4.34
C SER A 72 -4.70 -8.17 5.31
N LEU A 73 -3.88 -7.11 5.18
CA LEU A 73 -2.72 -6.87 6.05
C LEU A 73 -2.91 -5.58 6.85
N GLN A 74 -2.31 -5.52 8.05
CA GLN A 74 -2.18 -4.26 8.77
C GLN A 74 -1.11 -3.37 8.13
N PRO A 75 -1.18 -2.03 8.31
CA PRO A 75 -0.23 -1.09 7.69
C PRO A 75 1.25 -1.35 8.01
N LYS A 76 1.54 -1.91 9.18
CA LYS A 76 2.90 -2.25 9.63
C LYS A 76 3.55 -3.43 8.89
N HIS A 77 2.77 -4.22 8.16
CA HIS A 77 3.26 -5.43 7.49
C HIS A 77 3.55 -5.18 6.01
N SER A 78 4.76 -5.49 5.59
CA SER A 78 5.12 -5.50 4.17
C SER A 78 4.64 -6.78 3.50
N VAL A 79 4.32 -6.69 2.20
CA VAL A 79 3.88 -7.84 1.39
C VAL A 79 4.93 -8.95 1.39
N SER A 80 6.22 -8.59 1.24
CA SER A 80 7.30 -9.58 1.22
C SER A 80 7.44 -10.33 2.54
N HIS A 81 7.19 -9.66 3.68
CA HIS A 81 7.20 -10.31 4.99
C HIS A 81 6.05 -11.32 5.11
N ALA A 82 4.83 -10.93 4.73
CA ALA A 82 3.68 -11.83 4.72
C ALA A 82 3.90 -13.05 3.82
N VAL A 83 4.41 -12.81 2.60
CA VAL A 83 4.76 -13.90 1.67
C VAL A 83 5.80 -14.85 2.25
N LYS A 84 6.85 -14.32 2.90
CA LYS A 84 7.89 -15.13 3.55
C LYS A 84 7.30 -16.06 4.63
N LEU A 85 6.41 -15.53 5.46
CA LEU A 85 5.76 -16.31 6.53
C LEU A 85 4.84 -17.37 5.96
N LEU A 86 3.97 -17.03 5.01
CA LEU A 86 3.04 -17.96 4.37
C LEU A 86 3.79 -19.10 3.69
N LYS A 87 4.78 -18.77 2.85
CA LYS A 87 5.57 -19.79 2.14
C LYS A 87 6.41 -20.63 3.08
N GLY A 88 7.05 -20.04 4.08
CA GLY A 88 7.89 -20.74 5.05
C GLY A 88 7.10 -21.76 5.88
N ASN A 89 5.91 -21.37 6.36
CA ASN A 89 5.05 -22.28 7.12
C ASN A 89 4.48 -23.40 6.25
N LEU A 90 4.06 -23.09 5.00
CA LEU A 90 3.63 -24.11 4.04
C LEU A 90 4.73 -25.14 3.78
N GLU A 91 5.94 -24.71 3.44
CA GLU A 91 7.10 -25.58 3.20
C GLU A 91 7.41 -26.46 4.41
N TYR A 92 7.39 -25.90 5.62
CA TYR A 92 7.66 -26.63 6.84
C TYR A 92 6.62 -27.72 7.10
N GLN A 93 5.33 -27.40 7.03
CA GLN A 93 4.26 -28.36 7.33
C GLN A 93 4.14 -29.43 6.26
N PHE A 94 4.33 -29.09 4.98
CA PHE A 94 4.30 -30.07 3.91
C PHE A 94 5.46 -31.03 3.98
N ARG A 95 6.66 -30.57 4.32
CA ARG A 95 7.80 -31.45 4.56
C ARG A 95 7.53 -32.43 5.69
N LYS A 96 6.91 -31.96 6.77
CA LYS A 96 6.56 -32.79 7.92
C LYS A 96 5.48 -33.84 7.60
N ALA A 97 4.47 -33.47 6.80
CA ALA A 97 3.32 -34.33 6.52
C ALA A 97 3.56 -35.35 5.37
N PHE A 98 4.33 -34.95 4.36
CA PHE A 98 4.43 -35.70 3.11
C PHE A 98 5.87 -36.09 2.73
N ASP A 99 6.83 -35.87 3.61
CA ASP A 99 8.28 -36.07 3.33
C ASP A 99 8.73 -35.43 2.00
N SER A 100 8.11 -34.25 1.69
CA SER A 100 8.30 -33.55 0.43
C SER A 100 9.49 -32.58 0.55
N GLU A 101 10.43 -32.64 -0.39
CA GLU A 101 11.59 -31.75 -0.37
C GLU A 101 11.22 -30.28 -0.59
N LYS A 102 10.27 -29.99 -1.46
CA LYS A 102 9.90 -28.61 -1.79
C LYS A 102 8.50 -28.52 -2.40
N LEU A 103 7.64 -27.71 -1.78
CA LEU A 103 6.29 -27.46 -2.28
C LEU A 103 6.23 -26.33 -3.30
N LEU A 104 6.82 -25.18 -2.98
CA LEU A 104 6.61 -23.94 -3.72
C LEU A 104 7.82 -23.50 -4.53
N GLY A 105 7.58 -22.95 -5.71
CA GLY A 105 8.57 -22.25 -6.51
C GLY A 105 9.13 -21.02 -5.81
N ARG A 106 10.27 -20.49 -6.27
CA ARG A 106 10.94 -19.33 -5.64
C ARG A 106 10.14 -18.03 -5.76
N GLY A 107 9.39 -17.85 -6.84
CA GLY A 107 8.69 -16.62 -7.14
C GLY A 107 7.33 -16.48 -6.46
N TYR A 108 6.75 -15.29 -6.62
CA TYR A 108 5.36 -14.99 -6.32
C TYR A 108 4.86 -13.82 -7.16
N PHE A 109 3.54 -13.72 -7.32
CA PHE A 109 2.89 -12.52 -7.81
C PHE A 109 2.10 -11.89 -6.68
N ALA A 110 2.12 -10.54 -6.59
CA ALA A 110 1.31 -9.80 -5.65
C ALA A 110 0.75 -8.53 -6.31
N ARG A 111 -0.52 -8.25 -6.09
CA ARG A 111 -1.12 -6.98 -6.48
C ARG A 111 -2.09 -6.49 -5.42
N THR A 112 -2.24 -5.17 -5.33
CA THR A 112 -3.28 -4.56 -4.50
C THR A 112 -4.66 -4.84 -5.08
N ALA A 113 -5.61 -5.10 -4.19
CA ALA A 113 -7.03 -5.20 -4.48
C ALA A 113 -7.78 -4.09 -3.72
N GLY A 114 -8.73 -3.41 -4.37
CA GLY A 114 -9.47 -2.32 -3.77
C GLY A 114 -10.88 -2.22 -4.34
N ARG A 115 -11.73 -1.43 -3.71
CA ARG A 115 -13.11 -1.20 -4.18
C ARG A 115 -13.16 -0.42 -5.49
N VAL A 116 -12.09 0.27 -5.83
CA VAL A 116 -11.97 1.11 -7.02
C VAL A 116 -10.70 0.76 -7.78
N ASP A 117 -10.79 0.77 -9.11
CA ASP A 117 -9.64 0.68 -9.99
C ASP A 117 -8.79 1.96 -9.95
N LEU A 118 -7.63 1.91 -10.59
CA LEU A 118 -6.68 3.03 -10.56
C LEU A 118 -7.26 4.30 -11.21
N ASP A 119 -8.05 4.19 -12.28
CA ASP A 119 -8.58 5.36 -12.98
C ASP A 119 -9.71 6.02 -12.17
N ARG A 120 -10.57 5.24 -11.52
CA ARG A 120 -11.57 5.79 -10.58
C ARG A 120 -10.91 6.43 -9.38
N ALA A 121 -9.85 5.84 -8.82
CA ALA A 121 -9.09 6.44 -7.72
C ALA A 121 -8.44 7.76 -8.15
N ARG A 122 -7.86 7.84 -9.36
CA ARG A 122 -7.32 9.07 -9.94
C ARG A 122 -8.38 10.15 -10.10
N ASN A 123 -9.55 9.78 -10.62
CA ASN A 123 -10.67 10.71 -10.77
C ASN A 123 -11.20 11.20 -9.41
N TYR A 124 -11.29 10.32 -8.42
CA TYR A 124 -11.69 10.71 -7.06
C TYR A 124 -10.69 11.72 -6.46
N VAL A 125 -9.39 11.45 -6.57
CA VAL A 125 -8.33 12.36 -6.06
C VAL A 125 -8.37 13.71 -6.79
N ALA A 126 -8.67 13.74 -8.08
CA ALA A 126 -8.77 14.99 -8.86
C ALA A 126 -9.99 15.86 -8.50
N ASN A 127 -11.06 15.28 -7.99
CA ASN A 127 -12.34 15.97 -7.81
C ASN A 127 -12.67 16.26 -6.32
N GLN A 128 -11.67 16.43 -5.46
CA GLN A 128 -11.86 16.57 -4.01
C GLN A 128 -12.67 17.81 -3.60
N ILE A 129 -12.52 18.95 -4.27
CA ILE A 129 -13.26 20.17 -3.93
C ILE A 129 -14.76 19.97 -4.03
N THR A 130 -15.22 19.32 -5.10
CA THR A 130 -16.65 19.01 -5.28
C THR A 130 -17.17 18.12 -4.18
N HIS A 131 -16.33 17.21 -3.67
CA HIS A 131 -16.70 16.26 -2.63
C HIS A 131 -16.82 16.92 -1.24
N TYR A 132 -15.97 17.86 -0.90
CA TYR A 132 -15.93 18.51 0.43
C TYR A 132 -16.69 19.84 0.50
N GLY A 133 -17.22 20.34 -0.62
CA GLY A 133 -18.05 21.55 -0.63
C GLY A 133 -17.30 22.82 -0.18
N TYR A 134 -16.00 22.94 -0.50
CA TYR A 134 -15.21 24.10 -0.16
C TYR A 134 -15.86 25.39 -0.72
N GLN A 135 -16.17 26.31 0.18
CA GLN A 135 -16.64 27.66 -0.16
C GLN A 135 -15.49 28.63 0.05
N GLY A 136 -15.00 29.27 -1.02
CA GLY A 136 -13.91 30.25 -0.92
C GLY A 136 -13.16 30.44 -2.23
N GLU A 137 -11.97 31.03 -2.16
CA GLU A 137 -11.10 31.31 -3.32
C GLU A 137 -10.56 30.03 -4.00
N TRP A 138 -10.54 28.90 -3.28
CA TRP A 138 -10.13 27.61 -3.83
C TRP A 138 -11.23 26.98 -4.68
N THR A 139 -11.12 27.20 -5.99
CA THR A 139 -12.06 26.62 -6.97
C THR A 139 -11.68 25.23 -7.45
N LYS A 140 -10.42 24.82 -7.21
CA LYS A 140 -9.88 23.48 -7.55
C LYS A 140 -8.71 23.13 -6.63
N PRO A 141 -8.43 21.81 -6.38
CA PRO A 141 -7.23 21.41 -5.67
C PRO A 141 -5.98 21.74 -6.47
N LEU A 142 -4.86 21.95 -5.79
CA LEU A 142 -3.56 21.92 -6.46
C LEU A 142 -3.23 20.48 -6.81
N GLU A 143 -2.92 20.22 -8.07
CA GLU A 143 -2.69 18.85 -8.56
C GLU A 143 -1.27 18.67 -9.08
N PHE A 144 -0.66 17.57 -8.71
CA PHE A 144 0.45 16.97 -9.42
C PHE A 144 -0.02 15.70 -10.13
N ARG A 145 0.32 15.58 -11.41
CA ARG A 145 0.07 14.38 -12.25
C ARG A 145 1.38 13.92 -12.86
N ASN A 146 1.74 12.69 -12.59
CA ASN A 146 2.89 12.09 -13.24
C ASN A 146 2.48 11.50 -14.61
N SER A 147 2.66 12.27 -15.68
CA SER A 147 2.32 11.85 -17.04
C SER A 147 3.19 10.68 -17.55
N ALA A 148 4.36 10.47 -16.94
CA ALA A 148 5.26 9.38 -17.24
C ALA A 148 4.99 8.13 -16.35
N PHE A 149 4.03 8.23 -15.41
CA PHE A 149 3.68 7.11 -14.55
C PHE A 149 3.06 6.01 -15.39
N ARG A 150 3.85 5.01 -15.63
CA ARG A 150 3.39 3.71 -16.11
C ARG A 150 3.59 2.81 -14.91
N SER A 151 2.49 2.22 -14.39
CA SER A 151 2.62 1.17 -13.38
C SER A 151 3.56 0.10 -13.96
N PRO A 152 4.87 0.15 -13.68
CA PRO A 152 5.74 -0.92 -14.06
C PRO A 152 5.34 -2.05 -13.14
N ALA A 153 4.81 -3.14 -13.67
CA ALA A 153 4.87 -4.38 -12.95
C ALA A 153 6.35 -4.55 -12.60
N PHE A 154 6.72 -4.29 -11.33
CA PHE A 154 8.08 -4.55 -10.89
C PHE A 154 8.33 -6.04 -11.05
N SER A 155 8.88 -6.41 -12.20
CA SER A 155 9.27 -7.78 -12.51
C SER A 155 10.74 -7.93 -12.14
N PHE A 156 10.97 -8.57 -11.01
CA PHE A 156 12.28 -9.07 -10.65
C PHE A 156 12.35 -10.57 -10.97
N ALA A 157 13.54 -11.13 -11.06
CA ALA A 157 13.74 -12.55 -11.39
C ALA A 157 12.89 -13.54 -10.57
N HIS A 158 12.38 -13.11 -9.42
CA HIS A 158 11.65 -13.95 -8.47
C HIS A 158 10.28 -13.44 -8.02
N TYR A 159 9.85 -12.23 -8.42
CA TYR A 159 8.51 -11.73 -8.11
C TYR A 159 8.04 -10.69 -9.14
N SER A 160 6.74 -10.58 -9.30
CA SER A 160 6.07 -9.51 -10.04
C SER A 160 5.04 -8.87 -9.13
N THR A 161 5.06 -7.54 -9.00
CA THR A 161 4.16 -6.84 -8.09
C THR A 161 3.56 -5.59 -8.73
N ILE A 162 2.30 -5.30 -8.39
CA ILE A 162 1.59 -4.06 -8.72
C ILE A 162 0.92 -3.59 -7.42
N LEU A 163 1.55 -2.65 -6.72
CA LEU A 163 1.14 -2.24 -5.37
C LEU A 163 0.78 -0.76 -5.35
N ASN A 164 -0.48 -0.44 -5.57
CA ASN A 164 -0.99 0.93 -5.60
C ASN A 164 -1.77 1.25 -4.33
N TYR A 165 -1.48 2.41 -3.75
CA TYR A 165 -2.07 2.88 -2.49
C TYR A 165 -2.65 4.28 -2.65
N HIS A 166 -3.83 4.49 -2.09
CA HIS A 166 -4.40 5.81 -1.85
C HIS A 166 -4.14 6.18 -0.39
N LEU A 167 -3.41 7.26 -0.17
CA LEU A 167 -3.08 7.79 1.15
C LEU A 167 -3.75 9.15 1.34
N VAL A 168 -4.22 9.43 2.56
CA VAL A 168 -4.79 10.73 2.92
C VAL A 168 -4.18 11.20 4.22
N PHE A 169 -3.74 12.46 4.22
CA PHE A 169 -3.15 13.16 5.36
C PHE A 169 -3.93 14.44 5.61
N ALA A 170 -4.44 14.62 6.83
CA ALA A 170 -5.03 15.87 7.26
C ALA A 170 -4.00 16.73 7.99
N THR A 171 -4.10 18.04 7.85
CA THR A 171 -3.31 18.96 8.69
C THR A 171 -3.81 18.86 10.13
N GLN A 172 -2.95 19.30 11.06
CA GLN A 172 -3.31 19.39 12.46
C GLN A 172 -4.60 20.20 12.64
N GLU A 173 -5.59 19.61 13.30
CA GLU A 173 -6.91 20.21 13.55
C GLU A 173 -7.60 20.79 12.28
N ARG A 174 -7.23 20.31 11.10
CA ARG A 174 -7.73 20.83 9.82
C ARG A 174 -7.41 22.31 9.57
N ILE A 175 -6.36 22.82 10.20
CA ILE A 175 -5.90 24.18 9.98
C ILE A 175 -5.41 24.33 8.54
N PRO A 176 -5.89 25.33 7.77
CA PRO A 176 -5.47 25.55 6.39
C PRO A 176 -4.06 26.17 6.36
N ILE A 177 -3.05 25.37 6.00
CA ILE A 177 -1.64 25.77 5.94
C ILE A 177 -1.04 25.74 4.54
N PHE A 178 -1.73 25.13 3.57
CA PHE A 178 -1.25 25.02 2.20
C PHE A 178 -1.88 26.07 1.29
N ASP A 179 -1.07 26.61 0.40
CA ASP A 179 -1.45 27.58 -0.60
C ASP A 179 -0.81 27.30 -1.97
N GLU A 180 -1.05 28.14 -2.96
CA GLU A 180 -0.52 28.02 -4.32
C GLU A 180 1.02 28.20 -4.38
N VAL A 181 1.64 28.77 -3.35
CA VAL A 181 3.10 28.97 -3.26
C VAL A 181 3.79 27.76 -2.68
N ILE A 182 3.22 27.18 -1.64
CA ILE A 182 3.77 26.03 -0.91
C ILE A 182 3.51 24.71 -1.68
N GLY A 183 2.33 24.56 -2.25
CA GLY A 183 1.87 23.31 -2.86
C GLY A 183 2.82 22.73 -3.92
N PRO A 184 3.19 23.47 -4.98
CA PRO A 184 4.10 22.95 -6.00
C PRO A 184 5.45 22.53 -5.44
N LYS A 185 5.99 23.27 -4.47
CA LYS A 185 7.27 22.94 -3.82
C LYS A 185 7.16 21.71 -2.92
N LEU A 186 5.99 21.51 -2.29
CA LEU A 186 5.70 20.31 -1.52
C LEU A 186 5.66 19.08 -2.45
N PHE A 187 5.08 19.19 -3.64
CA PHE A 187 5.05 18.11 -4.61
C PHE A 187 6.46 17.66 -5.00
N ASP A 188 7.33 18.59 -5.38
CA ASP A 188 8.72 18.30 -5.72
C ASP A 188 9.45 17.61 -4.56
N TYR A 189 9.20 18.09 -3.33
CA TYR A 189 9.80 17.52 -2.14
C TYR A 189 9.30 16.09 -1.86
N VAL A 190 8.00 15.85 -1.96
CA VAL A 190 7.40 14.51 -1.77
C VAL A 190 7.90 13.52 -2.82
N ILE A 191 8.06 13.95 -4.07
CA ILE A 191 8.65 13.13 -5.13
C ILE A 191 10.08 12.73 -4.79
N ALA A 192 10.87 13.68 -4.25
CA ALA A 192 12.24 13.38 -3.79
C ALA A 192 12.26 12.40 -2.60
N VAL A 193 11.31 12.53 -1.67
CA VAL A 193 11.10 11.56 -0.57
C VAL A 193 10.78 10.19 -1.14
N GLY A 194 9.90 10.10 -2.16
CA GLY A 194 9.53 8.84 -2.81
C GLY A 194 10.73 8.10 -3.40
N LYS A 195 11.59 8.81 -4.12
CA LYS A 195 12.83 8.23 -4.68
C LYS A 195 13.73 7.64 -3.60
N LYS A 196 13.83 8.29 -2.43
CA LYS A 196 14.65 7.83 -1.31
C LYS A 196 14.02 6.65 -0.56
N HIS A 197 12.70 6.62 -0.44
CA HIS A 197 11.95 5.65 0.37
C HIS A 197 11.22 4.59 -0.47
N GLN A 198 11.61 4.43 -1.75
CA GLN A 198 11.17 3.35 -2.64
C GLN A 198 9.66 3.35 -2.93
N PHE A 199 9.08 4.53 -3.15
CA PHE A 199 7.76 4.66 -3.74
C PHE A 199 7.75 5.65 -4.90
N ALA A 200 6.88 5.40 -5.88
CA ALA A 200 6.64 6.31 -6.99
C ALA A 200 5.32 7.05 -6.77
N VAL A 201 5.33 8.36 -6.99
CA VAL A 201 4.11 9.17 -6.92
C VAL A 201 3.43 9.14 -8.29
N ASP A 202 2.16 8.70 -8.33
CA ASP A 202 1.30 8.80 -9.51
C ASP A 202 0.56 10.15 -9.52
N ARG A 203 -0.06 10.50 -8.39
CA ARG A 203 -0.86 11.72 -8.27
C ARG A 203 -0.82 12.28 -6.86
N ILE A 204 -0.87 13.61 -6.76
CA ILE A 204 -1.16 14.33 -5.52
C ILE A 204 -2.31 15.32 -5.81
N SER A 205 -3.24 15.41 -4.88
CA SER A 205 -4.23 16.47 -4.80
C SER A 205 -4.11 17.12 -3.43
N LEU A 206 -3.81 18.40 -3.41
CA LEU A 206 -3.58 19.19 -2.21
C LEU A 206 -4.70 20.22 -2.06
N LEU A 207 -5.32 20.21 -0.89
CA LEU A 207 -6.26 21.22 -0.42
C LEU A 207 -5.62 21.98 0.74
N PRO A 208 -6.18 23.11 1.17
CA PRO A 208 -5.58 23.92 2.22
C PRO A 208 -5.25 23.16 3.51
N ASP A 209 -6.04 22.15 3.84
CA ASP A 209 -6.04 21.45 5.12
C ASP A 209 -5.86 19.92 5.01
N HIS A 210 -5.61 19.38 3.82
CA HIS A 210 -5.32 17.96 3.63
C HIS A 210 -4.72 17.62 2.26
N MET A 211 -4.13 16.46 2.17
CA MET A 211 -3.49 15.93 0.97
C MET A 211 -3.96 14.52 0.67
N HIS A 212 -4.36 14.27 -0.57
CA HIS A 212 -4.58 12.95 -1.12
C HIS A 212 -3.44 12.56 -2.05
N MET A 213 -3.00 11.32 -1.98
CA MET A 213 -1.94 10.80 -2.85
C MET A 213 -2.29 9.43 -3.39
N ILE A 214 -1.89 9.17 -4.63
CA ILE A 214 -1.78 7.82 -5.16
C ILE A 214 -0.29 7.53 -5.38
N ILE A 215 0.18 6.46 -4.75
CA ILE A 215 1.55 6.00 -4.88
C ILE A 215 1.60 4.54 -5.32
N GLU A 216 2.69 4.17 -5.99
CA GLU A 216 3.09 2.77 -6.18
C GLU A 216 4.26 2.45 -5.25
N GLY A 217 4.13 1.37 -4.50
CA GLY A 217 5.13 0.90 -3.55
C GLY A 217 5.84 -0.36 -4.00
N THR A 218 6.85 -0.75 -3.24
CA THR A 218 7.59 -2.01 -3.39
C THR A 218 7.14 -3.03 -2.34
N PRO A 219 7.28 -4.33 -2.58
CA PRO A 219 6.77 -5.34 -1.64
C PRO A 219 7.56 -5.42 -0.34
N SER A 220 8.76 -4.85 -0.28
CA SER A 220 9.66 -4.90 0.89
C SER A 220 9.38 -3.82 1.93
N VAL A 221 8.63 -2.79 1.58
CA VAL A 221 8.31 -1.64 2.45
C VAL A 221 6.83 -1.70 2.83
N SER A 222 6.51 -1.50 4.09
CA SER A 222 5.14 -1.45 4.58
C SER A 222 4.48 -0.10 4.29
N VAL A 223 3.15 -0.07 4.31
CA VAL A 223 2.40 1.20 4.11
C VAL A 223 2.72 2.20 5.22
N GLU A 224 2.85 1.73 6.46
CA GLU A 224 3.21 2.59 7.60
C GLU A 224 4.59 3.23 7.43
N GLU A 225 5.59 2.50 6.89
CA GLU A 225 6.91 3.07 6.58
C GLU A 225 6.83 4.17 5.53
N TYR A 226 5.99 4.03 4.49
CA TYR A 226 5.75 5.12 3.52
C TYR A 226 5.13 6.35 4.17
N VAL A 227 4.08 6.13 4.97
CA VAL A 227 3.38 7.21 5.68
C VAL A 227 4.32 7.93 6.63
N LEU A 228 5.07 7.22 7.46
CA LEU A 228 6.07 7.81 8.36
C LEU A 228 7.15 8.57 7.61
N ALA A 229 7.61 8.03 6.48
CA ALA A 229 8.59 8.73 5.64
C ALA A 229 8.03 10.04 5.08
N ILE A 230 6.80 10.03 4.55
CA ILE A 230 6.14 11.23 4.02
C ILE A 230 5.93 12.25 5.13
N MET A 231 5.28 11.87 6.21
CA MET A 231 4.91 12.79 7.30
C MET A 231 6.14 13.40 7.98
N ASN A 232 7.14 12.58 8.36
CA ASN A 232 8.33 13.09 9.03
C ASN A 232 9.17 14.00 8.15
N ASN A 233 9.36 13.65 6.86
CA ASN A 233 10.15 14.49 5.96
C ASN A 233 9.43 15.81 5.66
N THR A 234 8.13 15.80 5.39
CA THR A 234 7.36 17.01 5.09
C THR A 234 7.16 17.88 6.33
N GLN A 235 6.96 17.31 7.52
CA GLN A 235 6.98 18.02 8.81
C GLN A 235 8.30 18.81 8.96
N HIS A 236 9.42 18.15 8.81
CA HIS A 236 10.73 18.78 8.92
C HIS A 236 10.93 19.89 7.87
N TRP A 237 10.56 19.61 6.61
CA TRP A 237 10.69 20.55 5.52
C TRP A 237 9.86 21.81 5.74
N MET A 238 8.60 21.67 6.18
CA MET A 238 7.71 22.79 6.51
C MET A 238 8.24 23.59 7.68
N THR A 239 8.61 22.96 8.78
CA THR A 239 9.15 23.63 9.96
C THR A 239 10.44 24.41 9.65
N LYS A 240 11.28 23.90 8.75
CA LYS A 240 12.53 24.60 8.38
C LYS A 240 12.34 25.75 7.40
N ARG A 241 11.36 25.68 6.50
CA ARG A 241 11.20 26.64 5.41
C ARG A 241 10.02 27.59 5.55
N TYR A 242 9.00 27.15 6.30
CA TYR A 242 7.69 27.82 6.41
C TYR A 242 7.23 27.96 7.86
N ASP A 243 8.17 28.03 8.82
CA ASP A 243 7.87 28.23 10.25
C ASP A 243 6.98 29.46 10.50
N GLY A 244 7.16 30.52 9.70
CA GLY A 244 6.31 31.72 9.76
C GLY A 244 4.84 31.44 9.43
N VAL A 245 4.56 30.54 8.48
CA VAL A 245 3.19 30.14 8.14
C VAL A 245 2.57 29.34 9.29
N LEU A 246 3.30 28.38 9.86
CA LEU A 246 2.83 27.60 11.00
C LEU A 246 2.51 28.50 12.20
N LYS A 247 3.39 29.46 12.52
CA LYS A 247 3.15 30.43 13.60
C LYS A 247 1.97 31.36 13.32
N GLN A 248 1.82 31.82 12.09
CA GLN A 248 0.72 32.70 11.70
C GLN A 248 -0.65 32.02 11.75
N THR A 249 -0.69 30.75 11.37
CA THR A 249 -1.92 29.93 11.40
C THR A 249 -2.22 29.33 12.76
N GLY A 250 -1.27 29.38 13.72
CA GLY A 250 -1.39 28.76 15.03
C GLY A 250 -1.14 27.24 15.05
N ALA A 251 -0.68 26.68 13.93
CA ALA A 251 -0.34 25.26 13.86
C ALA A 251 1.05 25.00 14.47
N TRP A 252 1.14 24.07 15.42
CA TRP A 252 2.43 23.62 15.97
C TRP A 252 3.01 22.43 15.21
N ASP A 253 2.14 21.66 14.53
CA ASP A 253 2.49 20.57 13.62
C ASP A 253 1.83 20.76 12.25
N VAL A 254 2.44 20.19 11.21
CA VAL A 254 1.86 20.18 9.86
C VAL A 254 0.70 19.18 9.81
N TRP A 255 0.94 17.97 10.32
CA TRP A 255 0.02 16.86 10.16
C TRP A 255 -0.65 16.43 11.46
N GLN A 256 -1.90 16.05 11.36
CA GLN A 256 -2.57 15.25 12.36
C GLN A 256 -1.81 13.93 12.52
N PRO A 257 -1.58 13.39 13.76
CA PRO A 257 -0.87 12.12 13.94
C PRO A 257 -1.75 10.91 13.58
N SER A 258 -2.38 10.96 12.43
CA SER A 258 -3.26 9.93 11.86
C SER A 258 -3.30 10.02 10.34
N TYR A 259 -3.71 8.91 9.71
CA TYR A 259 -3.83 8.83 8.26
C TYR A 259 -4.90 7.85 7.82
N TYR A 260 -5.31 7.95 6.55
CA TYR A 260 -6.03 6.90 5.86
C TYR A 260 -5.11 6.23 4.81
N ALA A 261 -5.23 4.90 4.69
CA ALA A 261 -4.57 4.14 3.66
C ALA A 261 -5.49 3.08 3.05
N GLY A 262 -5.68 3.13 1.75
CA GLY A 262 -6.46 2.16 0.99
C GLY A 262 -5.66 1.57 -0.16
N THR A 263 -5.82 0.27 -0.42
CA THR A 263 -5.31 -0.36 -1.64
C THR A 263 -6.17 0.02 -2.84
N VAL A 264 -5.52 0.33 -3.95
CA VAL A 264 -6.15 0.64 -5.23
C VAL A 264 -5.93 -0.53 -6.18
N GLY A 265 -7.02 -0.98 -6.79
CA GLY A 265 -7.01 -2.11 -7.71
C GLY A 265 -8.42 -2.63 -7.94
N GLU A 266 -8.59 -3.48 -8.92
CA GLU A 266 -9.90 -4.05 -9.23
C GLU A 266 -10.33 -5.05 -8.15
N PHE A 267 -11.50 -4.83 -7.57
CA PHE A 267 -12.14 -5.70 -6.58
C PHE A 267 -13.64 -5.83 -6.88
N THR A 268 -13.99 -6.39 -8.02
CA THR A 268 -15.37 -6.85 -8.22
C THR A 268 -15.41 -8.37 -8.05
N SER A 269 -16.53 -8.90 -7.55
CA SER A 269 -16.74 -10.36 -7.45
C SER A 269 -16.51 -11.06 -8.80
N ALA A 270 -16.83 -10.42 -9.93
CA ALA A 270 -16.56 -10.93 -11.28
C ALA A 270 -15.05 -10.92 -11.63
N GLN A 271 -14.27 -9.98 -11.12
CA GLN A 271 -12.82 -9.90 -11.35
C GLN A 271 -12.05 -10.81 -10.40
N VAL A 272 -12.52 -10.96 -9.17
CA VAL A 272 -12.08 -12.00 -8.24
C VAL A 272 -12.29 -13.37 -8.87
N ALA A 273 -13.50 -13.65 -9.37
CA ALA A 273 -13.80 -14.88 -10.07
C ALA A 273 -12.91 -15.09 -11.31
N LYS A 274 -12.65 -14.03 -12.12
CA LYS A 274 -11.72 -14.10 -13.25
C LYS A 274 -10.26 -14.30 -12.82
N PHE A 275 -9.83 -13.73 -11.70
CA PHE A 275 -8.50 -13.95 -11.16
C PHE A 275 -8.32 -15.41 -10.74
N PHE A 276 -9.32 -15.97 -10.06
CA PHE A 276 -9.32 -17.38 -9.66
C PHE A 276 -9.65 -18.35 -10.81
N ALA A 277 -10.36 -17.92 -11.86
CA ALA A 277 -10.68 -18.76 -13.02
C ALA A 277 -9.59 -18.83 -14.11
N LYS A 278 -8.54 -18.03 -14.03
CA LYS A 278 -7.40 -18.14 -14.95
C LYS A 278 -6.61 -19.42 -14.63
N LYS A 279 -6.98 -20.47 -15.34
CA LYS A 279 -6.23 -21.74 -15.39
C LYS A 279 -4.97 -21.61 -16.22
#